data_3fb726833d919556bf97785b90fb43c1
#
_entry.id   3fb726833d919556bf97785b90fb43c1
#
_cell.length_a   1.000
_cell.length_b   1.000
_cell.length_c   1.000
_cell.angle_alpha   90.00
_cell.angle_beta   90.00
_cell.angle_gamma   90.00
#
_symmetry.space_group_name_H-M   'P 1'
#
loop_
_entity.id
_entity.type
_entity.pdbx_description
1 polymer ?
#
loop_
_entity_poly.entity_id
_entity_poly.type
_entity_poly.pdbx_seq_one_letter_code
_entity_poly.pdbx_strand_id
1 'polypeptide(L)'
;MTPKVSIVGAGISGLTAGICLLQKNIPSVIYERNSAISEVSAGINLSPNATNLLQKIGVLEDLISFSHQPSKVVFRDHKGKKISSYRVNMGDEKYLTLNRKRLVGVLYDKYLEHGGEVVFNNKIAVSYTHLRAHETNS
;
A
#
# COMPACT_ATOMS: atom_id res chain seq x y z
N MET A 1 28.39 -0.77 -12.11
CA MET A 1 27.16 -0.16 -11.52
C MET A 1 26.09 -1.23 -11.41
N THR A 2 25.56 -1.46 -10.25
CA THR A 2 24.39 -2.34 -10.09
C THR A 2 23.18 -1.57 -10.62
N PRO A 3 22.42 -2.11 -11.59
CA PRO A 3 21.25 -1.42 -12.12
C PRO A 3 20.21 -1.23 -11.02
N LYS A 4 19.69 0.00 -10.89
CA LYS A 4 18.58 0.29 -9.97
C LYS A 4 17.25 -0.03 -10.65
N VAL A 5 16.33 -0.64 -9.93
CA VAL A 5 14.95 -0.82 -10.39
C VAL A 5 14.21 0.51 -10.27
N SER A 6 13.65 0.99 -11.36
CA SER A 6 12.83 2.21 -11.37
C SER A 6 11.37 1.85 -11.09
N ILE A 7 10.79 2.47 -10.08
CA ILE A 7 9.39 2.30 -9.67
C ILE A 7 8.65 3.60 -9.95
N VAL A 8 7.48 3.53 -10.55
CA VAL A 8 6.64 4.69 -10.85
C VAL A 8 5.51 4.81 -9.84
N GLY A 9 5.52 5.90 -9.08
CA GLY A 9 4.53 6.25 -8.06
C GLY A 9 4.91 5.83 -6.64
N ALA A 10 4.89 6.79 -5.72
CA ALA A 10 5.15 6.62 -4.29
C ALA A 10 3.86 6.34 -3.49
N GLY A 11 2.96 5.54 -4.05
CA GLY A 11 1.79 5.02 -3.35
C GLY A 11 2.09 3.75 -2.56
N ILE A 12 1.06 3.14 -1.97
CA ILE A 12 1.17 1.91 -1.17
C ILE A 12 1.93 0.82 -1.94
N SER A 13 1.57 0.58 -3.20
CA SER A 13 2.17 -0.48 -4.01
C SER A 13 3.64 -0.21 -4.34
N GLY A 14 3.96 1.02 -4.77
CA GLY A 14 5.34 1.39 -5.11
C GLY A 14 6.29 1.35 -3.92
N LEU A 15 5.86 1.91 -2.79
CA LEU A 15 6.62 1.87 -1.55
C LEU A 15 6.83 0.46 -1.03
N THR A 16 5.77 -0.38 -1.03
CA THR A 16 5.87 -1.79 -0.62
C THR A 16 6.82 -2.57 -1.53
N ALA A 17 6.71 -2.39 -2.85
CA ALA A 17 7.62 -3.02 -3.80
C ALA A 17 9.07 -2.57 -3.58
N GLY A 18 9.28 -1.28 -3.36
CA GLY A 18 10.60 -0.72 -3.05
C GLY A 18 11.22 -1.33 -1.79
N ILE A 19 10.46 -1.44 -0.69
CA ILE A 19 10.92 -2.08 0.55
C ILE A 19 11.32 -3.55 0.27
N CYS A 20 10.46 -4.30 -0.41
CA CYS A 20 10.73 -5.70 -0.73
C CYS A 20 12.01 -5.89 -1.57
N LEU A 21 12.26 -4.99 -2.52
CA LEU A 21 13.48 -5.01 -3.33
C LEU A 21 14.73 -4.73 -2.48
N LEU A 22 14.67 -3.67 -1.66
CA LEU A 22 15.80 -3.30 -0.80
C LEU A 22 16.13 -4.37 0.24
N GLN A 23 15.12 -5.04 0.81
CA GLN A 23 15.32 -6.18 1.71
C GLN A 23 16.01 -7.38 1.04
N LYS A 24 15.96 -7.43 -0.28
CA LYS A 24 16.68 -8.44 -1.09
C LYS A 24 17.98 -7.92 -1.69
N ASN A 25 18.46 -6.77 -1.20
CA ASN A 25 19.66 -6.09 -1.70
C ASN A 25 19.56 -5.70 -3.20
N ILE A 26 18.35 -5.47 -3.69
CA ILE A 26 18.11 -4.99 -5.05
C ILE A 26 17.86 -3.47 -4.98
N PRO A 27 18.79 -2.64 -5.46
CA PRO A 27 18.62 -1.18 -5.41
C PRO A 27 17.40 -0.72 -6.20
N SER A 28 16.63 0.20 -5.62
CA SER A 28 15.47 0.78 -6.28
C SER A 28 15.40 2.29 -6.09
N VAL A 29 14.73 2.97 -7.03
CA VAL A 29 14.39 4.39 -6.95
C VAL A 29 12.93 4.56 -7.33
N ILE A 30 12.19 5.37 -6.57
CA ILE A 30 10.79 5.66 -6.84
C ILE A 30 10.68 7.06 -7.45
N TYR A 31 9.99 7.18 -8.58
CA TYR A 31 9.66 8.45 -9.22
C TYR A 31 8.21 8.81 -8.94
N GLU A 32 7.98 9.95 -8.26
CA GLU A 32 6.67 10.45 -7.89
C GLU A 32 6.37 11.76 -8.62
N ARG A 33 5.17 11.86 -9.23
CA ARG A 33 4.75 13.06 -9.96
C ARG A 33 4.45 14.26 -9.07
N ASN A 34 3.99 14.03 -7.84
CA ASN A 34 3.68 15.07 -6.88
C ASN A 34 4.95 15.61 -6.23
N SER A 35 4.85 16.79 -5.61
CA SER A 35 5.96 17.42 -4.87
C SER A 35 6.22 16.80 -3.50
N ALA A 36 5.30 15.94 -3.03
CA ALA A 36 5.38 15.24 -1.76
C ALA A 36 4.54 13.95 -1.81
N ILE A 37 4.64 13.11 -0.80
CA ILE A 37 3.77 11.94 -0.63
C ILE A 37 2.31 12.40 -0.63
N SER A 38 1.50 11.82 -1.52
CA SER A 38 0.09 12.16 -1.68
C SER A 38 -0.71 11.80 -0.43
N GLU A 39 -1.44 12.77 0.08
CA GLU A 39 -2.14 12.68 1.35
C GLU A 39 -3.66 12.64 1.18
N VAL A 40 -4.18 11.65 0.49
CA VAL A 40 -5.61 11.41 0.50
C VAL A 40 -6.02 10.89 1.87
N SER A 41 -6.69 11.73 2.65
CA SER A 41 -7.25 11.32 3.93
C SER A 41 -8.50 10.48 3.70
N ALA A 42 -8.34 9.17 3.64
CA ALA A 42 -9.41 8.19 3.51
C ALA A 42 -9.16 7.05 4.48
N GLY A 43 -10.25 6.44 4.98
CA GLY A 43 -10.15 5.20 5.75
C GLY A 43 -9.75 4.04 4.85
N ILE A 44 -8.96 3.12 5.39
CA ILE A 44 -8.62 1.85 4.76
C ILE A 44 -8.76 0.71 5.76
N ASN A 45 -9.28 -0.40 5.29
CA ASN A 45 -9.33 -1.65 6.05
C ASN A 45 -8.26 -2.60 5.55
N LEU A 46 -7.47 -3.12 6.45
CA LEU A 46 -6.43 -4.13 6.19
C LEU A 46 -6.87 -5.44 6.81
N SER A 47 -7.18 -6.40 5.97
CA SER A 47 -7.52 -7.76 6.36
C SER A 47 -6.27 -8.60 6.65
N PRO A 48 -6.37 -9.79 7.28
CA PRO A 48 -5.22 -10.59 7.69
C PRO A 48 -4.22 -10.91 6.59
N ASN A 49 -4.68 -11.10 5.35
CA ASN A 49 -3.79 -11.31 4.21
C ASN A 49 -2.87 -10.09 3.95
N ALA A 50 -3.38 -8.87 4.12
CA ALA A 50 -2.58 -7.65 3.98
C ALA A 50 -1.66 -7.44 5.19
N THR A 51 -2.18 -7.58 6.42
CA THR A 51 -1.39 -7.37 7.64
C THR A 51 -0.27 -8.40 7.79
N ASN A 52 -0.47 -9.65 7.37
CA ASN A 52 0.58 -10.67 7.32
C ASN A 52 1.73 -10.31 6.37
N LEU A 53 1.42 -9.66 5.24
CA LEU A 53 2.46 -9.17 4.32
C LEU A 53 3.19 -7.96 4.91
N LEU A 54 2.46 -7.04 5.55
CA LEU A 54 3.06 -5.87 6.22
C LEU A 54 3.94 -6.29 7.40
N GLN A 55 3.59 -7.36 8.11
CA GLN A 55 4.44 -7.95 9.14
C GLN A 55 5.75 -8.47 8.54
N LYS A 56 5.71 -9.17 7.40
CA LYS A 56 6.91 -9.70 6.74
C LYS A 56 7.89 -8.62 6.30
N ILE A 57 7.39 -7.45 5.94
CA ILE A 57 8.25 -6.29 5.58
C ILE A 57 8.58 -5.38 6.78
N GLY A 58 8.12 -5.74 7.98
CA GLY A 58 8.49 -5.07 9.22
C GLY A 58 7.83 -3.72 9.47
N VAL A 59 6.60 -3.49 8.97
CA VAL A 59 5.85 -2.24 9.19
C VAL A 59 4.57 -2.41 10.03
N LEU A 60 4.17 -3.64 10.35
CA LEU A 60 2.89 -3.89 11.00
C LEU A 60 2.81 -3.25 12.39
N GLU A 61 3.86 -3.38 13.21
CA GLU A 61 3.89 -2.87 14.57
C GLU A 61 3.75 -1.35 14.61
N ASP A 62 4.39 -0.65 13.66
CA ASP A 62 4.27 0.82 13.54
C ASP A 62 2.83 1.25 13.20
N LEU A 63 2.09 0.42 12.45
CA LEU A 63 0.72 0.70 12.07
C LEU A 63 -0.28 0.42 13.18
N ILE A 64 -0.04 -0.57 14.05
CA ILE A 64 -0.95 -0.95 15.12
C ILE A 64 -1.23 0.24 16.03
N SER A 65 -0.23 1.05 16.36
CA SER A 65 -0.36 2.22 17.25
C SER A 65 -1.30 3.30 16.69
N PHE A 66 -1.52 3.35 15.37
CA PHE A 66 -2.37 4.32 14.68
C PHE A 66 -3.67 3.73 14.15
N SER A 67 -3.94 2.47 14.46
CA SER A 67 -5.08 1.74 13.92
C SER A 67 -6.12 1.42 14.99
N HIS A 68 -7.34 1.27 14.49
CA HIS A 68 -8.40 0.64 15.27
C HIS A 68 -8.47 -0.84 14.91
N GLN A 69 -8.62 -1.70 15.93
CA GLN A 69 -8.80 -3.14 15.78
C GLN A 69 -10.26 -3.51 16.09
N PRO A 70 -11.15 -3.54 15.08
CA PRO A 70 -12.54 -3.90 15.31
C PRO A 70 -12.66 -5.37 15.72
N SER A 71 -13.63 -5.69 16.56
CA SER A 71 -13.95 -7.09 16.90
C SER A 71 -14.93 -7.74 15.92
N LYS A 72 -15.59 -6.92 15.10
CA LYS A 72 -16.69 -7.36 14.23
C LYS A 72 -16.86 -6.43 13.04
N VAL A 73 -17.16 -7.00 11.90
CA VAL A 73 -17.63 -6.30 10.70
C VAL A 73 -19.12 -6.59 10.50
N VAL A 74 -19.92 -5.56 10.24
CA VAL A 74 -21.36 -5.67 10.05
C VAL A 74 -21.73 -5.04 8.72
N PHE A 75 -22.43 -5.79 7.88
CA PHE A 75 -23.02 -5.31 6.65
C PHE A 75 -24.50 -4.96 6.86
N ARG A 76 -24.89 -3.79 6.37
CA ARG A 76 -26.27 -3.30 6.45
C ARG A 76 -26.74 -2.89 5.06
N ASP A 77 -28.04 -2.98 4.82
CA ASP A 77 -28.67 -2.42 3.62
C ASP A 77 -28.80 -0.89 3.75
N HIS A 78 -29.33 -0.28 2.69
CA HIS A 78 -29.55 1.18 2.64
C HIS A 78 -30.61 1.69 3.65
N LYS A 79 -31.40 0.80 4.25
CA LYS A 79 -32.36 1.10 5.32
C LYS A 79 -31.78 0.84 6.72
N GLY A 80 -30.50 0.44 6.81
CA GLY A 80 -29.82 0.16 8.07
C GLY A 80 -30.09 -1.26 8.62
N LYS A 81 -30.86 -2.11 7.93
CA LYS A 81 -31.11 -3.49 8.36
C LYS A 81 -29.83 -4.32 8.18
N LYS A 82 -29.48 -5.09 9.21
CA LYS A 82 -28.34 -5.99 9.17
C LYS A 82 -28.56 -7.09 8.12
N ILE A 83 -27.64 -7.20 7.17
CA ILE A 83 -27.59 -8.26 6.16
C ILE A 83 -26.74 -9.41 6.70
N SER A 84 -25.51 -9.12 7.12
CA SER A 84 -24.57 -10.12 7.64
C SER A 84 -23.58 -9.51 8.61
N SER A 85 -22.86 -10.35 9.31
CA SER A 85 -21.70 -9.92 10.12
C SER A 85 -20.77 -11.10 10.37
N TYR A 86 -19.48 -10.78 10.55
CA TYR A 86 -18.49 -11.75 10.97
C TYR A 86 -17.53 -11.14 12.00
N ARG A 87 -16.95 -11.97 12.82
CA ARG A 87 -15.95 -11.55 13.80
C ARG A 87 -14.59 -11.47 13.14
N VAL A 88 -13.78 -10.51 13.57
CA VAL A 88 -12.39 -10.29 13.14
C VAL A 88 -11.49 -10.17 14.36
N ASN A 89 -10.20 -10.20 14.18
CA ASN A 89 -9.22 -10.17 15.26
C ASN A 89 -9.40 -11.33 16.26
N MET A 90 -9.68 -12.52 15.73
CA MET A 90 -9.75 -13.76 16.48
C MET A 90 -8.38 -14.44 16.44
N GLY A 91 -7.78 -14.66 17.61
CA GLY A 91 -6.43 -15.22 17.69
C GLY A 91 -5.33 -14.23 17.24
N ASP A 92 -4.34 -14.73 16.51
CA ASP A 92 -3.15 -13.95 16.09
C ASP A 92 -3.38 -13.12 14.84
N GLU A 93 -4.48 -13.33 14.13
CA GLU A 93 -4.82 -12.57 12.92
C GLU A 93 -5.17 -11.12 13.27
N LYS A 94 -4.63 -10.18 12.48
CA LYS A 94 -4.89 -8.75 12.64
C LYS A 94 -5.76 -8.22 11.51
N TYR A 95 -6.88 -7.62 11.88
CA TYR A 95 -7.72 -6.80 11.02
C TYR A 95 -7.64 -5.35 11.52
N LEU A 96 -7.12 -4.44 10.72
CA LEU A 96 -6.88 -3.06 11.10
C LEU A 96 -7.74 -2.11 10.28
N THR A 97 -8.25 -1.07 10.93
CA THR A 97 -8.87 0.09 10.28
C THR A 97 -8.04 1.32 10.63
N LEU A 98 -7.53 2.01 9.62
CA LEU A 98 -6.68 3.17 9.85
C LEU A 98 -6.83 4.21 8.72
N ASN A 99 -6.21 5.34 8.89
CA ASN A 99 -6.13 6.36 7.85
C ASN A 99 -5.06 5.97 6.82
N ARG A 100 -5.42 6.02 5.53
CA ARG A 100 -4.52 5.70 4.42
C ARG A 100 -3.25 6.56 4.43
N LYS A 101 -3.36 7.83 4.80
CA LYS A 101 -2.20 8.73 4.95
C LYS A 101 -1.17 8.16 5.92
N ARG A 102 -1.61 7.59 7.05
CA ARG A 102 -0.72 6.96 8.04
C ARG A 102 -0.02 5.73 7.46
N LEU A 103 -0.75 4.89 6.73
CA LEU A 103 -0.16 3.73 6.07
C LEU A 103 0.94 4.15 5.09
N VAL A 104 0.66 5.12 4.23
CA VAL A 104 1.63 5.61 3.24
C VAL A 104 2.84 6.24 3.93
N GLY A 105 2.63 7.02 4.99
CA GLY A 105 3.71 7.62 5.78
C GLY A 105 4.66 6.57 6.38
N VAL A 106 4.11 5.56 7.05
CA VAL A 106 4.92 4.46 7.63
C VAL A 106 5.69 3.69 6.55
N LEU A 107 5.06 3.41 5.42
CA LEU A 107 5.74 2.76 4.29
C LEU A 107 6.86 3.64 3.72
N TYR A 108 6.64 4.94 3.60
CA TYR A 108 7.64 5.88 3.12
C TYR A 108 8.85 5.94 4.04
N ASP A 109 8.63 6.11 5.35
CA ASP A 109 9.69 6.13 6.34
C ASP A 109 10.49 4.83 6.32
N LYS A 110 9.81 3.68 6.25
CA LYS A 110 10.47 2.36 6.15
C LYS A 110 11.30 2.21 4.87
N TYR A 111 10.81 2.72 3.74
CA TYR A 111 11.56 2.70 2.49
C TYR A 111 12.86 3.51 2.58
N LEU A 112 12.80 4.72 3.19
CA LEU A 112 13.99 5.56 3.42
C LEU A 112 14.96 4.92 4.41
N GLU A 113 14.48 4.29 5.50
CA GLU A 113 15.30 3.56 6.46
C GLU A 113 16.13 2.45 5.79
N HIS A 114 15.59 1.81 4.76
CA HIS A 114 16.31 0.80 3.96
C HIS A 114 17.23 1.39 2.89
N GLY A 115 17.44 2.70 2.87
CA GLY A 115 18.29 3.38 1.90
C GLY A 115 17.61 3.64 0.55
N GLY A 116 16.27 3.63 0.52
CA GLY A 116 15.49 3.97 -0.66
C GLY A 116 15.56 5.46 -1.01
N GLU A 117 15.29 5.78 -2.26
CA GLU A 117 15.27 7.14 -2.81
C GLU A 117 13.94 7.41 -3.50
N VAL A 118 13.30 8.54 -3.18
CA VAL A 118 12.11 9.03 -3.89
C VAL A 118 12.43 10.34 -4.58
N VAL A 119 12.24 10.38 -5.90
CA VAL A 119 12.43 11.57 -6.73
C VAL A 119 11.07 12.17 -7.03
N PHE A 120 10.76 13.28 -6.37
CA PHE A 120 9.50 14.01 -6.53
C PHE A 120 9.49 14.90 -7.77
N ASN A 121 8.31 15.42 -8.13
CA ASN A 121 8.09 16.27 -9.31
C ASN A 121 8.49 15.58 -10.63
N ASN A 122 8.45 14.26 -10.67
CA ASN A 122 8.79 13.46 -11.85
C ASN A 122 7.57 12.76 -12.41
N LYS A 123 6.97 13.36 -13.43
CA LYS A 123 5.86 12.77 -14.20
C LYS A 123 6.43 11.90 -15.31
N ILE A 124 6.35 10.58 -15.15
CA ILE A 124 6.74 9.63 -16.19
C ILE A 124 5.53 9.42 -17.11
N ALA A 125 5.72 9.74 -18.40
CA ALA A 125 4.73 9.43 -19.42
C ALA A 125 5.00 8.02 -19.94
N VAL A 126 4.00 7.13 -19.79
CA VAL A 126 4.06 5.77 -20.33
C VAL A 126 3.16 5.71 -21.55
N SER A 127 3.74 5.38 -22.71
CA SER A 127 2.99 5.11 -23.94
C SER A 127 2.77 3.60 -24.06
N TYR A 128 1.54 3.15 -23.88
CA TYR A 128 1.15 1.76 -24.12
C TYR A 128 0.83 1.54 -25.60
N THR A 129 1.81 1.26 -26.42
CA THR A 129 1.61 0.97 -27.85
C THR A 129 1.19 -0.47 -28.12
N HIS A 130 1.30 -1.40 -27.16
CA HIS A 130 1.10 -2.84 -27.38
C HIS A 130 -0.24 -3.42 -26.94
N LEU A 131 -1.12 -2.67 -26.25
CA LEU A 131 -2.41 -3.20 -25.80
C LEU A 131 -3.59 -2.94 -26.74
N ARG A 132 -3.39 -2.23 -27.86
CA ARG A 132 -4.45 -1.99 -28.87
C ARG A 132 -4.56 -3.06 -29.97
N ALA A 133 -3.74 -4.09 -29.95
CA ALA A 133 -3.73 -5.11 -31.01
C ALA A 133 -4.79 -6.23 -30.82
N HIS A 134 -5.55 -6.24 -29.73
CA HIS A 134 -6.55 -7.28 -29.45
C HIS A 134 -8.01 -6.80 -29.35
N GLU A 135 -8.29 -5.52 -29.64
CA GLU A 135 -9.66 -5.02 -29.78
C GLU A 135 -10.02 -4.74 -31.22
N THR A 136 -9.98 -5.75 -32.06
CA THR A 136 -10.64 -5.69 -33.37
C THR A 136 -11.24 -7.03 -33.71
N ASN A 137 -12.53 -6.98 -33.94
CA ASN A 137 -13.40 -7.91 -34.65
C ASN A 137 -14.18 -8.90 -33.76
N SER A 138 -15.33 -8.45 -33.35
CA SER A 138 -16.59 -9.16 -33.60
C SER A 138 -17.68 -8.14 -33.80
#